data_be7ea683016fb9b80b3552785b586417
#
_entry.id   be7ea683016fb9b80b3552785b586417
#
_cell.length_a   1.000
_cell.length_b   1.000
_cell.length_c   1.000
_cell.angle_alpha   90.00
_cell.angle_beta   90.00
_cell.angle_gamma   90.00
#
_symmetry.space_group_name_H-M   'P 1'
#
loop_
_entity.id
_entity.type
_entity.pdbx_description
1 polymer ?
#
loop_
_entity_poly.entity_id
_entity_poly.type
_entity_poly.pdbx_seq_one_letter_code
_entity_poly.pdbx_strand_id
1 'polypeptide(L)'
;MSEKKSFHMTPEEFRRHGRAVIDWIADYHERIETLPVLARAEPGQIRSSLPAQAPERGEPFEEILADVDRLILPGITHWQSPSFFAYFPSNSSGPAVLGELLSAGLGVQGMLWATSPACTELETHVLDWLADMLDLPAKFRSSATGGGVIQDTASSATLCALLAARERATGFASNETGCDGKLVAYASTQAHSSIEKAVKIAGLGAGNLRLIEVDEAFAMRPEALAKQIAEDRRAGRTPAFVCATVGTTSSNALDPLEPIGEICRREGIWFHVDAAMSGTAALCPEFRYIQAGLESADSYCFNPHKWMFT
;
A
#
# COMPACT_ATOMS: atom_id res chain seq x y z
N MET A 1 -50.41 -21.27 4.22
CA MET A 1 -49.57 -20.08 4.02
C MET A 1 -48.38 -20.55 3.21
N SER A 2 -48.20 -20.12 1.93
CA SER A 2 -47.01 -20.50 1.17
C SER A 2 -45.82 -19.82 1.82
N GLU A 3 -44.82 -20.60 2.22
CA GLU A 3 -43.53 -20.06 2.62
C GLU A 3 -43.04 -19.14 1.51
N LYS A 4 -42.90 -17.84 1.80
CA LYS A 4 -42.21 -16.91 0.90
C LYS A 4 -40.80 -17.40 0.74
N LYS A 5 -40.47 -17.96 -0.42
CA LYS A 5 -39.10 -18.37 -0.77
C LYS A 5 -38.19 -17.16 -0.59
N SER A 6 -37.34 -17.23 0.41
CA SER A 6 -36.28 -16.22 0.59
C SER A 6 -35.28 -16.31 -0.57
N PHE A 7 -34.78 -15.16 -1.06
CA PHE A 7 -33.69 -15.13 -2.04
C PHE A 7 -32.33 -15.24 -1.36
N HIS A 8 -32.27 -15.23 -0.03
CA HIS A 8 -31.04 -15.36 0.74
C HIS A 8 -30.74 -16.82 1.04
N MET A 9 -29.46 -17.16 1.06
CA MET A 9 -28.99 -18.46 1.51
C MET A 9 -29.45 -18.71 2.95
N THR A 10 -29.88 -19.93 3.23
CA THR A 10 -30.03 -20.38 4.62
C THR A 10 -28.68 -20.52 5.30
N PRO A 11 -28.63 -20.50 6.64
CA PRO A 11 -27.38 -20.77 7.37
C PRO A 11 -26.73 -22.12 7.00
N GLU A 12 -27.53 -23.13 6.68
CA GLU A 12 -27.07 -24.46 6.24
C GLU A 12 -26.43 -24.41 4.85
N GLU A 13 -27.05 -23.72 3.91
CA GLU A 13 -26.50 -23.49 2.56
C GLU A 13 -25.22 -22.69 2.64
N PHE A 14 -25.20 -21.62 3.43
CA PHE A 14 -23.99 -20.81 3.65
C PHE A 14 -22.81 -21.65 4.19
N ARG A 15 -23.08 -22.51 5.19
CA ARG A 15 -22.05 -23.42 5.73
C ARG A 15 -21.55 -24.41 4.67
N ARG A 16 -22.46 -24.98 3.89
CA ARG A 16 -22.10 -25.96 2.84
C ARG A 16 -21.23 -25.31 1.78
N HIS A 17 -21.68 -24.20 1.23
CA HIS A 17 -20.96 -23.49 0.17
C HIS A 17 -19.66 -22.85 0.67
N GLY A 18 -19.65 -22.30 1.90
CA GLY A 18 -18.46 -21.77 2.51
C GLY A 18 -17.35 -22.82 2.68
N ARG A 19 -17.71 -24.05 3.09
CA ARG A 19 -16.75 -25.16 3.14
C ARG A 19 -16.20 -25.49 1.76
N ALA A 20 -17.07 -25.58 0.74
CA ALA A 20 -16.62 -25.84 -0.62
C ALA A 20 -15.64 -24.77 -1.16
N VAL A 21 -15.86 -23.50 -0.81
CA VAL A 21 -14.89 -22.42 -1.17
C VAL A 21 -13.58 -22.57 -0.43
N ILE A 22 -13.60 -22.90 0.87
CA ILE A 22 -12.39 -23.12 1.64
C ILE A 22 -11.60 -24.31 1.09
N ASP A 23 -12.27 -25.42 0.80
CA ASP A 23 -11.65 -26.61 0.21
C ASP A 23 -11.04 -26.26 -1.17
N TRP A 24 -11.77 -25.53 -2.01
CA TRP A 24 -11.27 -25.08 -3.31
C TRP A 24 -10.01 -24.22 -3.18
N ILE A 25 -9.96 -23.29 -2.21
CA ILE A 25 -8.78 -22.44 -1.96
C ILE A 25 -7.60 -23.29 -1.50
N ALA A 26 -7.82 -24.26 -0.62
CA ALA A 26 -6.77 -25.17 -0.17
C ALA A 26 -6.20 -25.99 -1.33
N ASP A 27 -7.06 -26.58 -2.16
CA ASP A 27 -6.69 -27.34 -3.36
C ASP A 27 -5.94 -26.46 -4.39
N TYR A 28 -6.34 -25.19 -4.52
CA TYR A 28 -5.62 -24.22 -5.35
C TYR A 28 -4.19 -24.01 -4.88
N HIS A 29 -3.96 -23.84 -3.57
CA HIS A 29 -2.62 -23.70 -3.01
C HIS A 29 -1.78 -24.97 -3.18
N GLU A 30 -2.38 -26.15 -3.04
CA GLU A 30 -1.65 -27.42 -3.24
C GLU A 30 -1.21 -27.61 -4.69
N ARG A 31 -2.00 -27.15 -5.66
CA ARG A 31 -1.71 -27.36 -7.10
C ARG A 31 -1.04 -26.15 -7.78
N ILE A 32 -0.75 -25.06 -7.06
CA ILE A 32 -0.30 -23.78 -7.65
C ILE A 32 0.96 -23.94 -8.52
N GLU A 33 1.88 -24.82 -8.12
CA GLU A 33 3.12 -25.07 -8.87
C GLU A 33 2.88 -25.74 -10.23
N THR A 34 1.73 -26.39 -10.40
CA THR A 34 1.36 -27.04 -11.66
C THR A 34 0.69 -26.10 -12.66
N LEU A 35 0.31 -24.89 -12.20
CA LEU A 35 -0.35 -23.89 -13.01
C LEU A 35 0.67 -22.98 -13.71
N PRO A 36 0.36 -22.47 -14.92
CA PRO A 36 1.23 -21.52 -15.61
C PRO A 36 1.26 -20.21 -14.81
N VAL A 37 2.46 -19.69 -14.50
CA VAL A 37 2.60 -18.45 -13.73
C VAL A 37 1.90 -17.27 -14.40
N LEU A 38 2.11 -17.11 -15.70
CA LEU A 38 1.52 -16.02 -16.49
C LEU A 38 0.23 -16.49 -17.17
N ALA A 39 -0.84 -15.72 -17.06
CA ALA A 39 -2.04 -15.91 -17.86
C ALA A 39 -1.71 -15.84 -19.36
N ARG A 40 -2.30 -16.75 -20.13
CA ARG A 40 -2.11 -16.82 -21.61
C ARG A 40 -3.34 -16.30 -22.36
N ALA A 41 -4.18 -15.52 -21.70
CA ALA A 41 -5.39 -14.95 -22.28
C ALA A 41 -5.08 -13.70 -23.12
N GLU A 42 -5.69 -13.62 -24.28
CA GLU A 42 -5.64 -12.43 -25.12
C GLU A 42 -6.63 -11.35 -24.60
N PRO A 43 -6.38 -10.06 -24.85
CA PRO A 43 -7.31 -9.00 -24.48
C PRO A 43 -8.73 -9.23 -25.02
N GLY A 44 -9.71 -9.28 -24.13
CA GLY A 44 -11.12 -9.54 -24.46
C GLY A 44 -11.54 -11.01 -24.44
N GLN A 45 -10.62 -11.95 -24.38
CA GLN A 45 -10.93 -13.39 -24.40
C GLN A 45 -11.79 -13.79 -23.19
N ILE A 46 -11.43 -13.39 -21.97
CA ILE A 46 -12.22 -13.72 -20.78
C ILE A 46 -13.61 -13.08 -20.88
N ARG A 47 -13.68 -11.81 -21.29
CA ARG A 47 -14.96 -11.12 -21.46
C ARG A 47 -15.88 -11.83 -22.45
N SER A 48 -15.35 -12.32 -23.57
CA SER A 48 -16.14 -13.01 -24.60
C SER A 48 -16.62 -14.39 -24.17
N SER A 49 -16.03 -14.97 -23.11
CA SER A 49 -16.46 -16.24 -22.52
C SER A 49 -17.56 -16.07 -21.47
N LEU A 50 -17.85 -14.83 -21.07
CA LEU A 50 -18.92 -14.53 -20.11
C LEU A 50 -20.26 -14.28 -20.84
N PRO A 51 -21.42 -14.53 -20.19
CA PRO A 51 -22.72 -14.18 -20.75
C PRO A 51 -22.80 -12.71 -21.16
N ALA A 52 -23.36 -12.43 -22.35
CA ALA A 52 -23.51 -11.06 -22.84
C ALA A 52 -24.50 -10.21 -22.03
N GLN A 53 -25.42 -10.87 -21.34
CA GLN A 53 -26.46 -10.24 -20.51
C GLN A 53 -26.42 -10.79 -19.09
N ALA A 54 -26.83 -9.98 -18.12
CA ALA A 54 -26.97 -10.44 -16.75
C ALA A 54 -27.99 -11.58 -16.66
N PRO A 55 -27.74 -12.62 -15.84
CA PRO A 55 -28.67 -13.72 -15.67
C PRO A 55 -29.98 -13.22 -15.02
N GLU A 56 -31.13 -13.64 -15.59
CA GLU A 56 -32.44 -13.31 -15.02
C GLU A 56 -32.81 -14.20 -13.84
N ARG A 57 -32.12 -15.29 -13.65
CA ARG A 57 -32.36 -16.30 -12.59
C ARG A 57 -31.04 -16.65 -11.91
N GLY A 58 -31.13 -17.01 -10.62
CA GLY A 58 -29.96 -17.54 -9.89
C GLY A 58 -29.59 -18.93 -10.43
N GLU A 59 -28.32 -19.25 -10.35
CA GLU A 59 -27.71 -20.51 -10.73
C GLU A 59 -27.30 -21.30 -9.47
N PRO A 60 -27.15 -22.63 -9.55
CA PRO A 60 -26.60 -23.43 -8.47
C PRO A 60 -25.19 -22.93 -8.12
N PHE A 61 -24.89 -22.87 -6.81
CA PHE A 61 -23.57 -22.35 -6.36
C PHE A 61 -22.41 -23.20 -6.88
N GLU A 62 -22.63 -24.50 -7.02
CA GLU A 62 -21.63 -25.44 -7.54
C GLU A 62 -21.23 -25.12 -8.99
N GLU A 63 -22.17 -24.64 -9.81
CA GLU A 63 -21.89 -24.19 -11.18
C GLU A 63 -21.09 -22.89 -11.20
N ILE A 64 -21.45 -21.96 -10.30
CA ILE A 64 -20.70 -20.70 -10.12
C ILE A 64 -19.25 -20.99 -9.68
N LEU A 65 -19.05 -21.92 -8.76
CA LEU A 65 -17.72 -22.32 -8.31
C LEU A 65 -16.93 -23.02 -9.43
N ALA A 66 -17.59 -23.87 -10.25
CA ALA A 66 -16.97 -24.49 -11.41
C ALA A 66 -16.54 -23.47 -12.48
N ASP A 67 -17.25 -22.36 -12.62
CA ASP A 67 -16.87 -21.26 -13.51
C ASP A 67 -15.56 -20.57 -13.09
N VAL A 68 -15.22 -20.61 -11.82
CA VAL A 68 -13.90 -20.13 -11.35
C VAL A 68 -12.77 -20.93 -12.01
N ASP A 69 -12.86 -22.26 -12.03
CA ASP A 69 -11.87 -23.12 -12.70
C ASP A 69 -11.89 -22.96 -14.22
N ARG A 70 -13.08 -22.86 -14.80
CA ARG A 70 -13.26 -22.87 -16.26
C ARG A 70 -12.95 -21.52 -16.91
N LEU A 71 -13.38 -20.42 -16.30
CA LEU A 71 -13.36 -19.09 -16.91
C LEU A 71 -12.36 -18.14 -16.26
N ILE A 72 -12.22 -18.19 -14.94
CA ILE A 72 -11.44 -17.21 -14.20
C ILE A 72 -9.99 -17.66 -14.04
N LEU A 73 -9.77 -18.87 -13.54
CA LEU A 73 -8.43 -19.39 -13.25
C LEU A 73 -7.47 -19.33 -14.44
N PRO A 74 -7.89 -19.66 -15.70
CA PRO A 74 -7.01 -19.54 -16.87
C PRO A 74 -6.60 -18.11 -17.22
N GLY A 75 -7.35 -17.11 -16.73
CA GLY A 75 -7.10 -15.69 -16.94
C GLY A 75 -6.30 -15.01 -15.82
N ILE A 76 -5.90 -15.75 -14.79
CA ILE A 76 -5.16 -15.22 -13.65
C ILE A 76 -3.65 -15.38 -13.88
N THR A 77 -2.87 -14.34 -13.59
CA THR A 77 -1.44 -14.48 -13.32
C THR A 77 -1.26 -14.89 -11.87
N HIS A 78 -0.63 -16.03 -11.63
CA HIS A 78 -0.57 -16.67 -10.32
C HIS A 78 0.55 -16.08 -9.45
N TRP A 79 0.24 -14.98 -8.76
CA TRP A 79 1.18 -14.28 -7.86
C TRP A 79 1.61 -15.13 -6.67
N GLN A 80 0.80 -16.13 -6.27
CA GLN A 80 1.12 -17.07 -5.20
C GLN A 80 2.08 -18.19 -5.64
N SER A 81 2.40 -18.28 -6.95
CA SER A 81 3.33 -19.30 -7.44
C SER A 81 4.74 -19.04 -6.93
N PRO A 82 5.48 -20.06 -6.43
CA PRO A 82 6.88 -19.92 -6.04
C PRO A 82 7.81 -19.58 -7.21
N SER A 83 7.31 -19.72 -8.45
CA SER A 83 8.01 -19.34 -9.68
C SER A 83 7.64 -17.94 -10.21
N PHE A 84 6.89 -17.15 -9.44
CA PHE A 84 6.58 -15.75 -9.77
C PHE A 84 7.71 -14.82 -9.31
N PHE A 85 8.47 -14.26 -10.26
CA PHE A 85 9.64 -13.41 -10.00
C PHE A 85 9.50 -11.99 -10.54
N ALA A 86 8.27 -11.56 -10.87
CA ALA A 86 8.01 -10.20 -11.34
C ALA A 86 7.47 -9.31 -10.20
N TYR A 87 7.76 -8.01 -10.27
CA TYR A 87 7.31 -7.01 -9.30
C TYR A 87 7.77 -7.32 -7.86
N PHE A 88 7.14 -6.65 -6.87
CA PHE A 88 7.18 -7.07 -5.47
C PHE A 88 6.06 -8.09 -5.21
N PRO A 89 6.24 -9.02 -4.27
CA PRO A 89 5.22 -10.02 -3.96
C PRO A 89 3.92 -9.36 -3.46
N SER A 90 2.81 -10.06 -3.68
CA SER A 90 1.52 -9.79 -3.05
C SER A 90 0.99 -11.13 -2.58
N ASN A 91 1.51 -11.58 -1.45
CA ASN A 91 1.25 -12.90 -0.90
C ASN A 91 0.16 -12.83 0.17
N SER A 92 -0.57 -13.92 0.34
CA SER A 92 -1.51 -14.10 1.44
C SER A 92 -1.20 -15.38 2.22
N SER A 93 -1.80 -15.52 3.39
CA SER A 93 -1.70 -16.72 4.22
C SER A 93 -3.09 -17.21 4.60
N GLY A 94 -3.19 -18.46 5.02
CA GLY A 94 -4.46 -19.02 5.51
C GLY A 94 -5.11 -18.14 6.60
N PRO A 95 -4.38 -17.70 7.65
CA PRO A 95 -4.92 -16.78 8.64
C PRO A 95 -5.43 -15.46 8.07
N ALA A 96 -4.74 -14.86 7.08
CA ALA A 96 -5.17 -13.62 6.44
C ALA A 96 -6.48 -13.81 5.66
N VAL A 97 -6.59 -14.88 4.88
CA VAL A 97 -7.82 -15.24 4.15
C VAL A 97 -9.00 -15.45 5.10
N LEU A 98 -8.79 -16.15 6.22
CA LEU A 98 -9.83 -16.37 7.22
C LEU A 98 -10.19 -15.09 7.98
N GLY A 99 -9.24 -14.20 8.24
CA GLY A 99 -9.48 -12.88 8.80
C GLY A 99 -10.36 -12.01 7.89
N GLU A 100 -10.09 -12.00 6.59
CA GLU A 100 -10.91 -11.31 5.59
C GLU A 100 -12.33 -11.88 5.53
N LEU A 101 -12.46 -13.21 5.55
CA LEU A 101 -13.77 -13.87 5.58
C LEU A 101 -14.59 -13.47 6.82
N LEU A 102 -13.96 -13.40 7.99
CA LEU A 102 -14.62 -12.96 9.21
C LEU A 102 -15.03 -11.48 9.13
N SER A 103 -14.14 -10.61 8.65
CA SER A 103 -14.40 -9.19 8.47
C SER A 103 -15.60 -8.96 7.53
N ALA A 104 -15.61 -9.63 6.39
CA ALA A 104 -16.72 -9.59 5.44
C ALA A 104 -18.03 -10.13 6.06
N GLY A 105 -17.96 -11.21 6.82
CA GLY A 105 -19.12 -11.83 7.49
C GLY A 105 -19.72 -10.96 8.60
N LEU A 106 -18.90 -10.19 9.31
CA LEU A 106 -19.36 -9.25 10.35
C LEU A 106 -19.98 -7.98 9.75
N GLY A 107 -19.58 -7.59 8.53
CA GLY A 107 -20.11 -6.42 7.86
C GLY A 107 -19.90 -5.10 8.62
N VAL A 108 -18.81 -5.01 9.36
CA VAL A 108 -18.49 -3.84 10.19
C VAL A 108 -18.19 -2.60 9.36
N GLN A 109 -18.50 -1.43 9.91
CA GLN A 109 -18.24 -0.13 9.29
C GLN A 109 -17.24 0.66 10.14
N GLY A 110 -15.98 0.60 9.73
CA GLY A 110 -14.85 1.21 10.47
C GLY A 110 -14.61 2.70 10.19
N MET A 111 -15.57 3.42 9.59
CA MET A 111 -15.37 4.82 9.18
C MET A 111 -15.27 5.81 10.34
N LEU A 112 -15.82 5.50 11.49
CA LEU A 112 -15.78 6.30 12.72
C LEU A 112 -15.66 5.39 13.93
N TRP A 113 -15.06 5.89 15.02
CA TRP A 113 -15.08 5.17 16.30
C TRP A 113 -16.51 4.80 16.72
N ALA A 114 -17.46 5.73 16.60
CA ALA A 114 -18.85 5.50 16.99
C ALA A 114 -19.57 4.40 16.17
N THR A 115 -19.18 4.16 14.91
CA THR A 115 -19.78 3.13 14.07
C THR A 115 -19.16 1.75 14.27
N SER A 116 -17.93 1.69 14.75
CA SER A 116 -17.26 0.46 15.18
C SER A 116 -16.08 0.79 16.09
N PRO A 117 -16.29 0.92 17.42
CA PRO A 117 -15.20 1.12 18.38
C PRO A 117 -14.11 0.06 18.27
N ALA A 118 -14.52 -1.21 18.06
CA ALA A 118 -13.59 -2.32 17.91
C ALA A 118 -12.65 -2.17 16.70
N CYS A 119 -13.14 -1.68 15.55
CA CYS A 119 -12.29 -1.45 14.38
C CYS A 119 -11.20 -0.40 14.69
N THR A 120 -11.61 0.74 15.22
CA THR A 120 -10.67 1.84 15.50
C THR A 120 -9.64 1.48 16.57
N GLU A 121 -10.10 0.86 17.66
CA GLU A 121 -9.20 0.50 18.77
C GLU A 121 -8.27 -0.64 18.41
N LEU A 122 -8.75 -1.65 17.67
CA LEU A 122 -7.92 -2.74 17.16
C LEU A 122 -6.88 -2.25 16.16
N GLU A 123 -7.28 -1.38 15.21
CA GLU A 123 -6.36 -0.75 14.26
C GLU A 123 -5.24 -0.02 15.00
N THR A 124 -5.58 0.87 15.93
CA THR A 124 -4.61 1.63 16.72
C THR A 124 -3.65 0.72 17.46
N HIS A 125 -4.18 -0.31 18.11
CA HIS A 125 -3.39 -1.24 18.91
C HIS A 125 -2.43 -2.10 18.06
N VAL A 126 -2.92 -2.62 16.93
CA VAL A 126 -2.11 -3.41 15.99
C VAL A 126 -1.03 -2.55 15.33
N LEU A 127 -1.33 -1.29 15.02
CA LEU A 127 -0.33 -0.37 14.45
C LEU A 127 0.76 0.00 15.47
N ASP A 128 0.43 0.11 16.75
CA ASP A 128 1.43 0.26 17.81
C ASP A 128 2.32 -0.99 17.94
N TRP A 129 1.74 -2.19 17.84
CA TRP A 129 2.54 -3.42 17.78
C TRP A 129 3.46 -3.45 16.58
N LEU A 130 2.97 -3.06 15.41
CA LEU A 130 3.80 -2.99 14.19
C LEU A 130 4.91 -1.95 14.33
N ALA A 131 4.65 -0.81 14.97
CA ALA A 131 5.69 0.17 15.28
C ALA A 131 6.80 -0.43 16.14
N ASP A 132 6.43 -1.22 17.17
CA ASP A 132 7.38 -1.91 18.03
C ASP A 132 8.15 -3.02 17.30
N MET A 133 7.43 -3.84 16.54
CA MET A 133 8.03 -4.96 15.80
C MET A 133 9.05 -4.48 14.76
N LEU A 134 8.75 -3.38 14.09
CA LEU A 134 9.62 -2.76 13.08
C LEU A 134 10.69 -1.84 13.69
N ASP A 135 10.74 -1.70 15.02
CA ASP A 135 11.66 -0.82 15.73
C ASP A 135 11.57 0.64 15.28
N LEU A 136 10.35 1.10 15.00
CA LEU A 136 10.12 2.49 14.61
C LEU A 136 10.31 3.44 15.79
N PRO A 137 10.75 4.69 15.57
CA PRO A 137 10.85 5.69 16.62
C PRO A 137 9.55 5.86 17.42
N ALA A 138 9.65 6.05 18.73
CA ALA A 138 8.51 6.14 19.65
C ALA A 138 7.47 7.19 19.26
N LYS A 139 7.87 8.21 18.52
CA LYS A 139 6.96 9.27 18.01
C LYS A 139 5.87 8.73 17.06
N PHE A 140 6.04 7.54 16.46
CA PHE A 140 5.06 6.91 15.60
C PHE A 140 3.99 6.10 16.36
N ARG A 141 4.10 5.97 17.68
CA ARG A 141 3.08 5.32 18.50
C ARG A 141 1.91 6.26 18.80
N SER A 142 0.73 5.68 18.96
CA SER A 142 -0.48 6.42 19.34
C SER A 142 -0.38 7.08 20.72
N SER A 143 0.47 6.56 21.60
CA SER A 143 0.75 7.13 22.93
C SER A 143 1.70 8.33 22.91
N ALA A 144 2.24 8.69 21.75
CA ALA A 144 3.15 9.83 21.58
C ALA A 144 2.48 10.97 20.77
N THR A 145 3.24 11.64 19.91
CA THR A 145 2.74 12.75 19.08
C THR A 145 2.19 12.31 17.72
N GLY A 146 2.41 11.05 17.35
CA GLY A 146 2.00 10.46 16.09
C GLY A 146 0.91 9.41 16.26
N GLY A 147 1.04 8.37 15.50
CA GLY A 147 0.15 7.22 15.41
C GLY A 147 0.19 6.66 13.99
N GLY A 148 -0.51 5.57 13.78
CA GLY A 148 -0.66 4.94 12.47
C GLY A 148 -2.12 4.92 12.02
N VAL A 149 -2.31 4.73 10.70
CA VAL A 149 -3.61 4.50 10.07
C VAL A 149 -3.42 3.58 8.87
N ILE A 150 -4.33 2.62 8.70
CA ILE A 150 -4.33 1.74 7.55
C ILE A 150 -4.87 2.51 6.34
N GLN A 151 -4.09 2.51 5.25
CA GLN A 151 -4.50 3.01 3.94
C GLN A 151 -4.71 1.82 2.99
N ASP A 152 -5.43 2.03 1.89
CA ASP A 152 -5.68 0.99 0.88
C ASP A 152 -4.39 0.55 0.16
N THR A 153 -3.43 1.46 -0.01
CA THR A 153 -2.13 1.22 -0.65
C THR A 153 -1.04 2.15 -0.10
N ALA A 154 0.24 1.81 -0.33
CA ALA A 154 1.34 2.76 -0.07
C ALA A 154 1.21 4.04 -0.94
N SER A 155 0.54 3.96 -2.10
CA SER A 155 0.32 5.15 -2.94
C SER A 155 -0.59 6.18 -2.27
N SER A 156 -1.68 5.74 -1.63
CA SER A 156 -2.54 6.62 -0.84
C SER A 156 -1.88 7.05 0.47
N ALA A 157 -1.11 6.18 1.13
CA ALA A 157 -0.32 6.56 2.30
C ALA A 157 0.66 7.70 1.98
N THR A 158 1.40 7.59 0.87
CA THR A 158 2.29 8.66 0.38
C THR A 158 1.53 9.93 0.01
N LEU A 159 0.36 9.81 -0.62
CA LEU A 159 -0.48 10.97 -0.92
C LEU A 159 -0.93 11.68 0.36
N CYS A 160 -1.37 10.95 1.38
CA CYS A 160 -1.73 11.53 2.68
C CYS A 160 -0.54 12.26 3.32
N ALA A 161 0.65 11.66 3.29
CA ALA A 161 1.87 12.29 3.80
C ALA A 161 2.21 13.58 3.03
N LEU A 162 2.09 13.57 1.70
CA LEU A 162 2.32 14.75 0.86
C LEU A 162 1.27 15.85 1.12
N LEU A 163 0.00 15.48 1.32
CA LEU A 163 -1.04 16.45 1.67
C LEU A 163 -0.76 17.09 3.04
N ALA A 164 -0.37 16.31 4.04
CA ALA A 164 0.04 16.84 5.34
C ALA A 164 1.26 17.77 5.22
N ALA A 165 2.24 17.40 4.40
CA ALA A 165 3.40 18.24 4.11
C ALA A 165 3.01 19.56 3.43
N ARG A 166 2.08 19.52 2.47
CA ARG A 166 1.53 20.69 1.79
C ARG A 166 0.87 21.64 2.79
N GLU A 167 0.01 21.11 3.65
CA GLU A 167 -0.67 21.91 4.67
C GLU A 167 0.32 22.53 5.67
N ARG A 168 1.29 21.77 6.15
CA ARG A 168 2.36 22.29 7.02
C ARG A 168 3.16 23.41 6.35
N ALA A 169 3.55 23.21 5.08
CA ALA A 169 4.36 24.18 4.35
C ALA A 169 3.63 25.48 4.03
N THR A 170 2.29 25.46 3.94
CA THR A 170 1.46 26.62 3.66
C THR A 170 0.75 27.20 4.89
N GLY A 171 0.96 26.62 6.07
CA GLY A 171 0.22 27.02 7.27
C GLY A 171 -1.31 26.85 7.09
N PHE A 172 -1.73 25.77 6.39
CA PHE A 172 -3.12 25.45 6.02
C PHE A 172 -3.79 26.37 5.00
N ALA A 173 -3.04 27.34 4.41
CA ALA A 173 -3.62 28.25 3.42
C ALA A 173 -4.09 27.53 2.15
N SER A 174 -3.49 26.38 1.79
CA SER A 174 -3.92 25.62 0.62
C SER A 174 -5.34 25.03 0.75
N ASN A 175 -5.88 24.86 1.95
CA ASN A 175 -7.26 24.46 2.16
C ASN A 175 -8.27 25.56 1.76
N GLU A 176 -7.85 26.83 1.83
CA GLU A 176 -8.71 27.98 1.54
C GLU A 176 -8.54 28.49 0.10
N THR A 177 -7.30 28.53 -0.38
CA THR A 177 -6.95 29.22 -1.64
C THR A 177 -6.38 28.30 -2.72
N GLY A 178 -6.17 27.02 -2.42
CA GLY A 178 -5.46 26.10 -3.31
C GLY A 178 -3.94 26.31 -3.30
N CYS A 179 -3.23 25.65 -4.22
CA CYS A 179 -1.78 25.77 -4.37
C CYS A 179 -1.41 26.95 -5.29
N ASP A 180 -0.42 27.73 -4.89
CA ASP A 180 0.11 28.89 -5.68
C ASP A 180 1.16 28.49 -6.72
N GLY A 181 1.42 27.18 -6.88
CA GLY A 181 2.40 26.63 -7.82
C GLY A 181 3.86 26.74 -7.36
N LYS A 182 4.15 27.15 -6.13
CA LYS A 182 5.50 27.30 -5.62
C LYS A 182 6.04 26.10 -4.84
N LEU A 183 5.15 25.24 -4.33
CA LEU A 183 5.53 24.06 -3.56
C LEU A 183 6.31 23.06 -4.42
N VAL A 184 7.41 22.54 -3.89
CA VAL A 184 8.27 21.57 -4.57
C VAL A 184 8.42 20.31 -3.72
N ALA A 185 8.36 19.17 -4.38
CA ALA A 185 8.62 17.84 -3.80
C ALA A 185 9.87 17.24 -4.44
N TYR A 186 10.57 16.39 -3.67
CA TYR A 186 11.83 15.75 -4.07
C TYR A 186 11.76 14.24 -3.84
N ALA A 187 12.27 13.47 -4.80
CA ALA A 187 12.44 12.03 -4.69
C ALA A 187 13.61 11.59 -5.58
N SER A 188 14.16 10.41 -5.37
CA SER A 188 15.20 9.89 -6.28
C SER A 188 14.62 9.51 -7.65
N THR A 189 15.49 9.41 -8.66
CA THR A 189 15.11 8.86 -9.98
C THR A 189 14.64 7.41 -9.92
N GLN A 190 14.87 6.71 -8.81
CA GLN A 190 14.45 5.32 -8.55
C GLN A 190 13.16 5.23 -7.74
N ALA A 191 12.60 6.36 -7.28
CA ALA A 191 11.38 6.37 -6.50
C ALA A 191 10.20 5.78 -7.28
N HIS A 192 9.29 5.15 -6.56
CA HIS A 192 8.07 4.60 -7.16
C HIS A 192 7.19 5.70 -7.79
N SER A 193 6.51 5.38 -8.89
CA SER A 193 5.65 6.32 -9.64
C SER A 193 4.50 6.92 -8.81
N SER A 194 4.21 6.38 -7.62
CA SER A 194 3.23 6.94 -6.68
C SER A 194 3.55 8.37 -6.29
N ILE A 195 4.84 8.72 -6.18
CA ILE A 195 5.27 10.09 -5.84
C ILE A 195 4.82 11.07 -6.91
N GLU A 196 5.09 10.76 -8.18
CA GLU A 196 4.65 11.62 -9.30
C GLU A 196 3.13 11.76 -9.36
N LYS A 197 2.41 10.65 -9.15
CA LYS A 197 0.94 10.67 -9.09
C LYS A 197 0.44 11.52 -7.93
N ALA A 198 1.03 11.35 -6.74
CA ALA A 198 0.67 12.12 -5.56
C ALA A 198 0.89 13.63 -5.77
N VAL A 199 2.01 14.04 -6.35
CA VAL A 199 2.31 15.45 -6.67
C VAL A 199 1.27 16.05 -7.63
N LYS A 200 0.83 15.29 -8.63
CA LYS A 200 -0.24 15.72 -9.55
C LYS A 200 -1.59 15.84 -8.85
N ILE A 201 -1.99 14.84 -8.06
CA ILE A 201 -3.27 14.80 -7.35
C ILE A 201 -3.33 15.88 -6.28
N ALA A 202 -2.24 16.10 -5.54
CA ALA A 202 -2.15 17.12 -4.49
C ALA A 202 -2.13 18.57 -5.03
N GLY A 203 -2.13 18.75 -6.37
CA GLY A 203 -2.18 20.07 -7.00
C GLY A 203 -0.85 20.83 -7.01
N LEU A 204 0.27 20.17 -6.71
CA LEU A 204 1.59 20.80 -6.85
C LEU A 204 1.96 20.99 -8.33
N GLY A 205 1.54 20.05 -9.19
CA GLY A 205 1.91 19.98 -10.60
C GLY A 205 3.18 19.18 -10.87
N ALA A 206 3.19 18.39 -11.94
CA ALA A 206 4.31 17.49 -12.29
C ALA A 206 5.65 18.22 -12.41
N GLY A 207 5.65 19.45 -12.93
CA GLY A 207 6.86 20.28 -13.05
C GLY A 207 7.49 20.71 -11.72
N ASN A 208 6.82 20.46 -10.60
CA ASN A 208 7.33 20.75 -9.25
C ASN A 208 7.81 19.50 -8.51
N LEU A 209 7.92 18.34 -9.17
CA LEU A 209 8.66 17.20 -8.68
C LEU A 209 10.12 17.30 -9.19
N ARG A 210 11.07 17.25 -8.27
CA ARG A 210 12.51 17.17 -8.58
C ARG A 210 12.95 15.71 -8.41
N LEU A 211 13.43 15.13 -9.49
CA LEU A 211 14.05 13.80 -9.46
C LEU A 211 15.54 13.98 -9.22
N ILE A 212 15.97 13.55 -8.05
CA ILE A 212 17.35 13.70 -7.58
C ILE A 212 18.20 12.55 -8.14
N GLU A 213 19.41 12.87 -8.55
CA GLU A 213 20.40 11.92 -9.04
C GLU A 213 20.73 10.88 -7.98
N VAL A 214 21.06 9.67 -8.44
CA VAL A 214 21.49 8.55 -7.62
C VAL A 214 22.98 8.27 -7.84
N ASP A 215 23.58 7.53 -6.92
CA ASP A 215 24.93 7.00 -7.04
C ASP A 215 24.98 5.67 -7.83
N GLU A 216 26.13 5.02 -7.84
CA GLU A 216 26.34 3.73 -8.51
C GLU A 216 25.54 2.57 -7.89
N ALA A 217 25.13 2.72 -6.62
CA ALA A 217 24.24 1.78 -5.91
C ALA A 217 22.75 2.13 -6.10
N PHE A 218 22.42 3.10 -6.94
CA PHE A 218 21.08 3.63 -7.18
C PHE A 218 20.43 4.30 -5.96
N ALA A 219 21.23 4.70 -4.96
CA ALA A 219 20.77 5.44 -3.79
C ALA A 219 20.78 6.95 -4.05
N MET A 220 19.82 7.69 -3.49
CA MET A 220 19.74 9.15 -3.60
C MET A 220 21.03 9.81 -3.10
N ARG A 221 21.57 10.75 -3.86
CA ARG A 221 22.74 11.53 -3.47
C ARG A 221 22.34 12.72 -2.60
N PRO A 222 22.68 12.74 -1.30
CA PRO A 222 22.28 13.82 -0.38
C PRO A 222 22.82 15.19 -0.81
N GLU A 223 24.02 15.26 -1.37
CA GLU A 223 24.60 16.50 -1.87
C GLU A 223 23.86 17.07 -3.08
N ALA A 224 23.33 16.19 -3.96
CA ALA A 224 22.49 16.61 -5.09
C ALA A 224 21.13 17.13 -4.60
N LEU A 225 20.54 16.48 -3.59
CA LEU A 225 19.33 16.96 -2.92
C LEU A 225 19.52 18.34 -2.31
N ALA A 226 20.58 18.53 -1.51
CA ALA A 226 20.89 19.81 -0.87
C ALA A 226 21.10 20.92 -1.90
N LYS A 227 21.82 20.65 -2.98
CA LYS A 227 22.04 21.57 -4.08
C LYS A 227 20.72 21.99 -4.73
N GLN A 228 19.85 21.02 -5.06
CA GLN A 228 18.56 21.29 -5.72
C GLN A 228 17.63 22.10 -4.82
N ILE A 229 17.58 21.82 -3.52
CA ILE A 229 16.81 22.59 -2.54
C ILE A 229 17.27 24.05 -2.52
N ALA A 230 18.60 24.29 -2.49
CA ALA A 230 19.16 25.64 -2.48
C ALA A 230 18.87 26.40 -3.79
N GLU A 231 18.82 25.72 -4.92
CA GLU A 231 18.45 26.30 -6.22
C GLU A 231 16.97 26.68 -6.25
N ASP A 232 16.08 25.79 -5.80
CA ASP A 232 14.65 26.06 -5.75
C ASP A 232 14.32 27.23 -4.81
N ARG A 233 14.96 27.31 -3.63
CA ARG A 233 14.80 28.47 -2.72
C ARG A 233 15.24 29.78 -3.37
N ARG A 234 16.40 29.82 -4.06
CA ARG A 234 16.87 31.01 -4.78
C ARG A 234 15.88 31.40 -5.91
N ALA A 235 15.18 30.45 -6.50
CA ALA A 235 14.14 30.66 -7.50
C ALA A 235 12.77 31.06 -6.89
N GLY A 236 12.68 31.29 -5.58
CA GLY A 236 11.46 31.68 -4.90
C GLY A 236 10.45 30.51 -4.75
N ARG A 237 10.92 29.28 -4.84
CA ARG A 237 10.13 28.08 -4.59
C ARG A 237 10.12 27.71 -3.11
N THR A 238 9.14 26.91 -2.71
CA THR A 238 8.96 26.44 -1.34
C THR A 238 9.16 24.93 -1.29
N PRO A 239 10.36 24.44 -0.90
CA PRO A 239 10.57 23.03 -0.62
C PRO A 239 9.61 22.53 0.46
N ALA A 240 8.79 21.53 0.16
CA ALA A 240 7.74 21.08 1.06
C ALA A 240 7.86 19.61 1.47
N PHE A 241 8.38 18.75 0.60
CA PHE A 241 8.35 17.30 0.80
C PHE A 241 9.58 16.62 0.19
N VAL A 242 10.22 15.74 0.95
CA VAL A 242 11.25 14.80 0.47
C VAL A 242 10.79 13.39 0.75
N CYS A 243 10.81 12.53 -0.27
CA CYS A 243 10.61 11.10 -0.12
C CYS A 243 11.93 10.37 -0.33
N ALA A 244 12.42 9.69 0.70
CA ALA A 244 13.47 8.70 0.58
C ALA A 244 12.86 7.30 0.57
N THR A 245 13.46 6.37 -0.17
CA THR A 245 12.95 5.01 -0.32
C THR A 245 13.91 4.00 0.29
N VAL A 246 13.38 3.11 1.11
CA VAL A 246 14.10 1.97 1.65
C VAL A 246 13.66 0.72 0.88
N GLY A 247 14.46 0.35 -0.11
CA GLY A 247 14.17 -0.72 -1.07
C GLY A 247 13.34 -0.23 -2.26
N THR A 248 13.99 0.44 -3.21
CA THR A 248 13.35 0.92 -4.45
C THR A 248 12.84 -0.23 -5.31
N THR A 249 11.74 -0.01 -6.02
CA THR A 249 11.02 -1.06 -6.76
C THR A 249 11.87 -1.79 -7.80
N SER A 250 12.74 -1.07 -8.50
CA SER A 250 13.50 -1.66 -9.63
C SER A 250 14.89 -2.15 -9.23
N SER A 251 15.57 -1.49 -8.28
CA SER A 251 16.96 -1.78 -7.90
C SER A 251 17.12 -2.27 -6.46
N ASN A 252 16.06 -2.19 -5.66
CA ASN A 252 16.08 -2.43 -4.20
C ASN A 252 17.13 -1.56 -3.46
N ALA A 253 17.45 -0.39 -4.02
CA ALA A 253 18.37 0.56 -3.43
C ALA A 253 17.83 1.14 -2.12
N LEU A 254 18.75 1.50 -1.24
CA LEU A 254 18.47 2.08 0.06
C LEU A 254 18.94 3.53 0.05
N ASP A 255 18.02 4.47 0.09
CA ASP A 255 18.38 5.88 0.24
C ASP A 255 18.96 6.14 1.64
N PRO A 256 20.03 6.94 1.78
CA PRO A 256 20.70 7.19 3.06
C PRO A 256 19.86 8.14 3.94
N LEU A 257 19.05 7.56 4.84
CA LEU A 257 18.04 8.31 5.61
C LEU A 257 18.67 9.37 6.54
N GLU A 258 19.81 9.07 7.16
CA GLU A 258 20.45 9.97 8.13
C GLU A 258 20.84 11.31 7.50
N PRO A 259 21.69 11.39 6.45
CA PRO A 259 22.04 12.67 5.83
C PRO A 259 20.86 13.36 5.14
N ILE A 260 19.91 12.61 4.57
CA ILE A 260 18.68 13.19 3.99
C ILE A 260 17.81 13.81 5.09
N GLY A 261 17.65 13.11 6.22
CA GLY A 261 16.90 13.60 7.38
C GLY A 261 17.52 14.85 8.00
N GLU A 262 18.86 14.93 8.06
CA GLU A 262 19.57 16.14 8.50
C GLU A 262 19.29 17.35 7.59
N ILE A 263 19.30 17.13 6.27
CA ILE A 263 18.93 18.16 5.29
C ILE A 263 17.48 18.60 5.51
N CYS A 264 16.54 17.67 5.59
CA CYS A 264 15.12 17.98 5.78
C CYS A 264 14.86 18.77 7.07
N ARG A 265 15.47 18.35 8.18
CA ARG A 265 15.35 19.03 9.49
C ARG A 265 15.91 20.46 9.43
N ARG A 266 17.10 20.66 8.84
CA ARG A 266 17.72 21.98 8.69
C ARG A 266 16.87 22.92 7.83
N GLU A 267 16.29 22.39 6.77
CA GLU A 267 15.50 23.13 5.79
C GLU A 267 14.02 23.27 6.15
N GLY A 268 13.54 22.58 7.22
CA GLY A 268 12.14 22.58 7.64
C GLY A 268 11.21 21.88 6.65
N ILE A 269 11.69 20.85 5.94
CA ILE A 269 10.96 20.12 4.91
C ILE A 269 10.38 18.83 5.51
N TRP A 270 9.17 18.44 5.11
CA TRP A 270 8.58 17.14 5.48
C TRP A 270 9.42 16.00 4.93
N PHE A 271 9.82 15.10 5.80
CA PHE A 271 10.58 13.93 5.45
C PHE A 271 9.69 12.67 5.54
N HIS A 272 9.40 12.08 4.38
CA HIS A 272 8.66 10.83 4.25
C HIS A 272 9.60 9.69 3.87
N VAL A 273 9.42 8.53 4.50
CA VAL A 273 10.16 7.31 4.16
C VAL A 273 9.19 6.30 3.56
N ASP A 274 9.41 5.97 2.30
CA ASP A 274 8.74 4.88 1.58
C ASP A 274 9.52 3.58 1.79
N ALA A 275 9.03 2.74 2.67
CA ALA A 275 9.57 1.41 2.94
C ALA A 275 8.57 0.32 2.55
N ALA A 276 7.82 0.54 1.47
CA ALA A 276 6.66 -0.24 1.06
C ALA A 276 6.90 -1.76 1.04
N MET A 277 8.09 -2.22 0.68
CA MET A 277 8.46 -3.64 0.77
C MET A 277 9.46 -3.88 1.89
N SER A 278 10.62 -3.24 1.82
CA SER A 278 11.77 -3.58 2.67
C SER A 278 11.60 -3.18 4.13
N GLY A 279 10.59 -2.34 4.45
CA GLY A 279 10.24 -2.05 5.84
C GLY A 279 10.00 -3.30 6.68
N THR A 280 9.41 -4.33 6.10
CA THR A 280 9.19 -5.62 6.76
C THR A 280 10.49 -6.29 7.20
N ALA A 281 11.63 -6.04 6.54
CA ALA A 281 12.92 -6.63 6.91
C ALA A 281 13.38 -6.21 8.32
N ALA A 282 12.93 -5.07 8.82
CA ALA A 282 13.25 -4.59 10.18
C ALA A 282 12.65 -5.44 11.30
N LEU A 283 11.76 -6.38 11.00
CA LEU A 283 11.36 -7.46 11.92
C LEU A 283 12.57 -8.26 12.39
N CYS A 284 13.58 -8.43 11.53
CA CYS A 284 14.82 -9.09 11.82
C CYS A 284 15.86 -8.05 12.30
N PRO A 285 16.35 -8.13 13.54
CA PRO A 285 17.27 -7.13 14.09
C PRO A 285 18.51 -6.86 13.23
N GLU A 286 19.01 -7.88 12.54
CA GLU A 286 20.16 -7.79 11.64
C GLU A 286 19.93 -6.89 10.42
N PHE A 287 18.68 -6.59 10.07
CA PHE A 287 18.35 -5.71 8.95
C PHE A 287 17.90 -4.30 9.37
N ARG A 288 17.83 -4.00 10.66
CA ARG A 288 17.39 -2.67 11.15
C ARG A 288 18.30 -1.52 10.72
N TYR A 289 19.54 -1.82 10.31
CA TYR A 289 20.46 -0.84 9.76
C TYR A 289 19.90 -0.09 8.54
N ILE A 290 18.95 -0.71 7.79
CA ILE A 290 18.33 -0.09 6.61
C ILE A 290 17.46 1.12 6.98
N GLN A 291 17.12 1.26 8.26
CA GLN A 291 16.29 2.34 8.80
C GLN A 291 17.08 3.35 9.66
N ALA A 292 18.41 3.28 9.64
CA ALA A 292 19.26 4.24 10.37
C ALA A 292 18.96 5.68 9.92
N GLY A 293 18.61 6.56 10.85
CA GLY A 293 18.21 7.96 10.58
C GLY A 293 16.69 8.19 10.51
N LEU A 294 15.87 7.13 10.73
CA LEU A 294 14.42 7.23 10.71
C LEU A 294 13.85 8.18 11.79
N GLU A 295 14.62 8.49 12.83
CA GLU A 295 14.24 9.45 13.88
C GLU A 295 13.92 10.84 13.31
N SER A 296 14.49 11.19 12.15
CA SER A 296 14.25 12.46 11.48
C SER A 296 12.98 12.45 10.61
N ALA A 297 12.38 11.28 10.31
CA ALA A 297 11.23 11.20 9.41
C ALA A 297 9.95 11.72 10.06
N ASP A 298 9.15 12.46 9.32
CA ASP A 298 7.83 12.93 9.74
C ASP A 298 6.76 11.85 9.49
N SER A 299 6.94 11.00 8.48
CA SER A 299 6.05 9.91 8.13
C SER A 299 6.80 8.72 7.54
N TYR A 300 6.22 7.55 7.71
CA TYR A 300 6.75 6.27 7.24
C TYR A 300 5.62 5.42 6.71
N CYS A 301 5.80 4.74 5.58
CA CYS A 301 4.84 3.76 5.10
C CYS A 301 5.50 2.43 4.75
N PHE A 302 4.74 1.34 4.95
CA PHE A 302 5.10 0.01 4.49
C PHE A 302 3.84 -0.79 4.16
N ASN A 303 3.97 -1.89 3.39
CA ASN A 303 2.85 -2.70 2.97
C ASN A 303 2.95 -4.12 3.55
N PRO A 304 2.12 -4.47 4.55
CA PRO A 304 2.03 -5.84 5.05
C PRO A 304 1.70 -6.88 3.96
N HIS A 305 0.83 -6.52 3.00
CA HIS A 305 0.44 -7.41 1.90
C HIS A 305 1.58 -7.77 0.93
N LYS A 306 2.74 -7.10 0.99
CA LYS A 306 3.89 -7.45 0.14
C LYS A 306 4.71 -8.58 0.75
N TRP A 307 5.15 -8.45 2.00
CA TRP A 307 6.10 -9.38 2.60
C TRP A 307 5.68 -9.95 3.96
N MET A 308 4.54 -9.55 4.50
CA MET A 308 3.99 -10.10 5.75
C MET A 308 2.84 -11.09 5.53
N PHE A 309 2.52 -11.44 4.29
CA PHE A 309 1.51 -12.45 3.92
C PHE A 309 0.09 -12.13 4.42
N THR A 310 -0.33 -10.88 4.32
CA THR A 310 -1.65 -10.43 4.78
C THR A 310 -2.38 -9.60 3.74
#